data_8457c868f77746854e78cfd9fd62a0cc
#
_entry.id   8457c868f77746854e78cfd9fd62a0cc
#
_cell.length_a   1.000
_cell.length_b   1.000
_cell.length_c   1.000
_cell.angle_alpha   90.00
_cell.angle_beta   90.00
_cell.angle_gamma   90.00
#
_symmetry.space_group_name_H-M   'P 1'
#
loop_
_entity.id
_entity.type
_entity.pdbx_description
1 polymer ?
#
loop_
_entity_poly.entity_id
_entity_poly.type
_entity_poly.pdbx_seq_one_letter_code
_entity_poly.pdbx_strand_id
1 'polypeptide(L)'
;TNSGTYANTYIGYAAGLNHGNGNQNTGIGLYVLKGNAAWSNIAIGNNAGENNTSGTRSTFIGRYAGHQNSSGSYNFCAGYYAGADITTGDSNVCIGDQAGHSGTNNLTEGDNNVLIGRNTAASSATVSNEITFGDSNIATLRCNVQTISSLSDRRDKTDINTLDLGLDFVKSLNPVKFKWETRDGNGKDGSYEAGFIAQDFQQLQKDNDADYLKLVMDENPNRLEASYGKLVPILVKAIQELTIEVETLKSNG
;
A
#
# COMPACT_ATOMS: atom_id res chain seq x y z
N THR A 1 -33.94 -27.70 16.56
CA THR A 1 -34.51 -27.55 15.20
C THR A 1 -33.91 -26.30 14.57
N ASN A 2 -32.89 -26.51 13.74
CA ASN A 2 -32.24 -25.43 13.03
C ASN A 2 -33.08 -25.12 11.78
N SER A 3 -33.85 -24.03 11.81
CA SER A 3 -34.78 -23.65 10.74
C SER A 3 -34.14 -22.75 9.67
N GLY A 4 -32.82 -22.63 9.64
CA GLY A 4 -32.09 -21.86 8.64
C GLY A 4 -31.63 -22.73 7.46
N THR A 5 -31.97 -22.35 6.24
CA THR A 5 -31.39 -22.94 5.03
C THR A 5 -29.94 -22.45 4.89
N TYR A 6 -28.98 -23.30 5.26
CA TYR A 6 -27.57 -23.02 5.08
C TYR A 6 -27.14 -23.42 3.67
N ALA A 7 -26.74 -22.46 2.85
CA ALA A 7 -26.21 -22.69 1.50
C ALA A 7 -24.68 -22.74 1.53
N ASN A 8 -24.11 -23.69 2.30
CA ASN A 8 -22.64 -23.84 2.39
C ASN A 8 -22.20 -25.07 1.57
N THR A 9 -21.01 -24.95 0.96
CA THR A 9 -20.30 -26.06 0.31
C THR A 9 -18.95 -26.25 0.99
N TYR A 10 -18.75 -27.39 1.66
CA TYR A 10 -17.49 -27.74 2.30
C TYR A 10 -16.98 -29.09 1.81
N ILE A 11 -15.74 -29.13 1.28
CA ILE A 11 -15.08 -30.32 0.76
C ILE A 11 -13.70 -30.45 1.39
N GLY A 12 -13.47 -31.49 2.16
CA GLY A 12 -12.18 -31.78 2.80
C GLY A 12 -12.28 -32.10 4.27
N TYR A 13 -11.16 -32.53 4.86
CA TYR A 13 -11.13 -32.89 6.28
C TYR A 13 -11.30 -31.66 7.14
N ALA A 14 -12.26 -31.68 8.05
CA ALA A 14 -12.61 -30.57 8.95
C ALA A 14 -12.88 -29.24 8.22
N ALA A 15 -13.26 -29.28 6.94
CA ALA A 15 -13.72 -28.11 6.20
C ALA A 15 -15.03 -27.62 6.83
N GLY A 16 -15.10 -26.32 7.19
CA GLY A 16 -16.25 -25.72 7.87
C GLY A 16 -16.53 -26.30 9.27
N LEU A 17 -15.59 -26.98 9.91
CA LEU A 17 -15.80 -27.51 11.26
C LEU A 17 -16.12 -26.36 12.23
N ASN A 18 -17.19 -26.50 13.03
CA ASN A 18 -17.70 -25.45 13.94
C ASN A 18 -18.16 -24.15 13.26
N HIS A 19 -18.66 -24.24 12.03
CA HIS A 19 -19.10 -23.08 11.23
C HIS A 19 -20.28 -22.26 11.84
N GLY A 20 -20.82 -22.67 12.97
CA GLY A 20 -21.89 -21.93 13.65
C GLY A 20 -23.11 -21.67 12.75
N ASN A 21 -23.57 -20.43 12.70
CA ASN A 21 -24.69 -19.98 11.85
C ASN A 21 -24.25 -19.41 10.50
N GLY A 22 -22.98 -19.59 10.12
CA GLY A 22 -22.44 -19.10 8.85
C GLY A 22 -23.18 -19.65 7.63
N ASN A 23 -23.40 -18.83 6.62
CA ASN A 23 -24.17 -19.17 5.43
C ASN A 23 -23.50 -18.68 4.14
N GLN A 24 -23.83 -19.31 3.00
CA GLN A 24 -23.29 -18.96 1.69
C GLN A 24 -21.76 -19.04 1.60
N ASN A 25 -21.15 -19.95 2.34
CA ASN A 25 -19.70 -20.14 2.31
C ASN A 25 -19.32 -21.30 1.39
N THR A 26 -18.19 -21.15 0.72
CA THR A 26 -17.55 -22.23 -0.05
C THR A 26 -16.18 -22.50 0.50
N GLY A 27 -15.92 -23.69 1.03
CA GLY A 27 -14.64 -24.11 1.58
C GLY A 27 -14.15 -25.43 0.96
N ILE A 28 -12.98 -25.41 0.33
CA ILE A 28 -12.36 -26.61 -0.26
C ILE A 28 -10.92 -26.76 0.25
N GLY A 29 -10.68 -27.78 1.06
CA GLY A 29 -9.35 -28.05 1.61
C GLY A 29 -9.39 -28.57 3.04
N LEU A 30 -8.21 -28.83 3.61
CA LEU A 30 -8.02 -29.24 5.00
C LEU A 30 -8.16 -28.04 5.93
N TYR A 31 -8.97 -28.11 6.98
CA TYR A 31 -9.22 -27.06 7.97
C TYR A 31 -9.64 -25.69 7.40
N VAL A 32 -10.17 -25.67 6.19
CA VAL A 32 -10.62 -24.44 5.54
C VAL A 32 -11.86 -23.88 6.26
N LEU A 33 -11.89 -22.56 6.52
CA LEU A 33 -13.00 -21.87 7.22
C LEU A 33 -13.45 -22.59 8.50
N LYS A 34 -12.52 -23.14 9.25
CA LYS A 34 -12.79 -23.84 10.49
C LYS A 34 -13.21 -22.83 11.57
N GLY A 35 -14.43 -22.97 12.07
CA GLY A 35 -14.97 -22.03 13.06
C GLY A 35 -15.63 -20.77 12.48
N ASN A 36 -15.81 -20.73 11.16
CA ASN A 36 -16.43 -19.60 10.48
C ASN A 36 -17.94 -19.52 10.78
N ALA A 37 -18.35 -18.54 11.57
CA ALA A 37 -19.75 -18.22 11.82
C ALA A 37 -20.28 -17.12 10.89
N ALA A 38 -19.48 -16.67 9.95
CA ALA A 38 -19.75 -15.55 9.04
C ALA A 38 -20.33 -16.01 7.69
N TRP A 39 -20.60 -15.05 6.82
CA TRP A 39 -21.37 -15.26 5.60
C TRP A 39 -20.57 -14.90 4.35
N SER A 40 -20.90 -15.62 3.26
CA SER A 40 -20.45 -15.28 1.90
C SER A 40 -18.93 -15.31 1.72
N ASN A 41 -18.23 -16.22 2.38
CA ASN A 41 -16.80 -16.39 2.21
C ASN A 41 -16.47 -17.53 1.24
N ILE A 42 -15.42 -17.35 0.46
CA ILE A 42 -14.83 -18.40 -0.38
C ILE A 42 -13.42 -18.67 0.13
N ALA A 43 -13.12 -19.94 0.44
CA ALA A 43 -11.77 -20.33 0.80
C ALA A 43 -11.37 -21.65 0.14
N ILE A 44 -10.24 -21.64 -0.54
CA ILE A 44 -9.72 -22.82 -1.26
C ILE A 44 -8.25 -23.00 -0.89
N GLY A 45 -7.92 -24.10 -0.24
CA GLY A 45 -6.56 -24.41 0.16
C GLY A 45 -6.46 -24.92 1.59
N ASN A 46 -5.32 -25.52 1.96
CA ASN A 46 -5.08 -25.96 3.32
C ASN A 46 -5.01 -24.73 4.25
N ASN A 47 -5.81 -24.73 5.32
CA ASN A 47 -5.90 -23.65 6.32
C ASN A 47 -6.27 -22.26 5.74
N ALA A 48 -6.88 -22.20 4.55
CA ALA A 48 -7.36 -20.93 4.00
C ALA A 48 -8.53 -20.41 4.86
N GLY A 49 -8.39 -19.17 5.38
CA GLY A 49 -9.37 -18.55 6.26
C GLY A 49 -9.66 -19.35 7.54
N GLU A 50 -8.73 -20.17 8.03
CA GLU A 50 -8.97 -21.10 9.14
C GLU A 50 -9.54 -20.42 10.38
N ASN A 51 -9.01 -19.27 10.75
CA ASN A 51 -9.38 -18.53 11.95
C ASN A 51 -10.47 -17.47 11.72
N ASN A 52 -11.10 -17.45 10.53
CA ASN A 52 -12.18 -16.52 10.27
C ASN A 52 -13.40 -16.85 11.14
N THR A 53 -13.73 -15.98 12.08
CA THR A 53 -14.87 -16.18 12.97
C THR A 53 -16.10 -15.35 12.59
N SER A 54 -15.91 -14.09 12.18
CA SER A 54 -17.00 -13.17 11.88
C SER A 54 -16.81 -12.33 10.60
N GLY A 55 -15.63 -12.40 9.95
CA GLY A 55 -15.37 -11.71 8.70
C GLY A 55 -16.21 -12.23 7.54
N THR A 56 -16.82 -11.32 6.77
CA THR A 56 -17.77 -11.66 5.70
C THR A 56 -17.25 -11.26 4.33
N ARG A 57 -17.77 -11.90 3.27
CA ARG A 57 -17.52 -11.53 1.87
C ARG A 57 -16.03 -11.50 1.49
N SER A 58 -15.25 -12.37 2.12
CA SER A 58 -13.82 -12.51 1.85
C SER A 58 -13.54 -13.72 0.96
N THR A 59 -12.48 -13.63 0.17
CA THR A 59 -12.01 -14.72 -0.70
C THR A 59 -10.56 -15.04 -0.37
N PHE A 60 -10.30 -16.28 0.03
CA PHE A 60 -9.00 -16.82 0.41
C PHE A 60 -8.62 -17.99 -0.49
N ILE A 61 -7.65 -17.83 -1.37
CA ILE A 61 -7.23 -18.88 -2.31
C ILE A 61 -5.74 -19.16 -2.15
N GLY A 62 -5.41 -20.33 -1.68
CA GLY A 62 -4.03 -20.75 -1.42
C GLY A 62 -3.84 -21.29 -0.02
N ARG A 63 -2.76 -22.04 0.18
CA ARG A 63 -2.43 -22.56 1.52
C ARG A 63 -2.13 -21.40 2.46
N TYR A 64 -2.79 -21.35 3.60
CA TYR A 64 -2.73 -20.29 4.61
C TYR A 64 -3.14 -18.89 4.12
N ALA A 65 -3.80 -18.74 2.97
CA ALA A 65 -4.36 -17.46 2.56
C ALA A 65 -5.38 -16.96 3.59
N GLY A 66 -5.23 -15.72 4.10
CA GLY A 66 -6.11 -15.13 5.11
C GLY A 66 -6.18 -15.92 6.43
N HIS A 67 -5.14 -16.67 6.79
CA HIS A 67 -5.15 -17.64 7.88
C HIS A 67 -5.57 -17.05 9.23
N GLN A 68 -5.05 -15.88 9.61
CA GLN A 68 -5.35 -15.22 10.88
C GLN A 68 -6.57 -14.30 10.85
N ASN A 69 -7.25 -14.20 9.70
CA ASN A 69 -8.41 -13.33 9.59
C ASN A 69 -9.47 -13.70 10.63
N SER A 70 -9.72 -12.86 11.60
CA SER A 70 -10.72 -13.11 12.64
C SER A 70 -12.06 -12.46 12.34
N SER A 71 -12.05 -11.16 12.00
CA SER A 71 -13.25 -10.37 11.72
C SER A 71 -13.17 -9.52 10.45
N GLY A 72 -12.00 -9.42 9.83
CA GLY A 72 -11.80 -8.66 8.60
C GLY A 72 -12.71 -9.14 7.46
N SER A 73 -13.39 -8.21 6.81
CA SER A 73 -14.38 -8.44 5.76
C SER A 73 -13.90 -7.89 4.41
N TYR A 74 -14.49 -8.39 3.32
CA TYR A 74 -14.18 -7.93 1.95
C TYR A 74 -12.71 -8.12 1.52
N ASN A 75 -11.96 -8.99 2.17
CA ASN A 75 -10.57 -9.26 1.82
C ASN A 75 -10.47 -10.25 0.65
N PHE A 76 -9.59 -9.97 -0.30
CA PHE A 76 -9.23 -10.87 -1.39
C PHE A 76 -7.76 -11.26 -1.27
N CYS A 77 -7.49 -12.48 -0.80
CA CYS A 77 -6.13 -12.99 -0.60
C CYS A 77 -5.89 -14.21 -1.50
N ALA A 78 -5.01 -14.12 -2.47
CA ALA A 78 -4.72 -15.18 -3.43
C ALA A 78 -3.21 -15.45 -3.54
N GLY A 79 -2.79 -16.60 -3.05
CA GLY A 79 -1.39 -17.03 -3.01
C GLY A 79 -1.05 -17.79 -1.71
N TYR A 80 0.10 -18.43 -1.68
CA TYR A 80 0.63 -19.06 -0.47
C TYR A 80 0.92 -17.99 0.59
N TYR A 81 0.34 -18.10 1.78
CA TYR A 81 0.38 -17.09 2.85
C TYR A 81 -0.08 -15.67 2.44
N ALA A 82 -0.80 -15.48 1.34
CA ALA A 82 -1.32 -14.17 0.99
C ALA A 82 -2.26 -13.63 2.08
N GLY A 83 -1.98 -12.44 2.62
CA GLY A 83 -2.74 -11.82 3.70
C GLY A 83 -2.88 -12.66 4.97
N ALA A 84 -1.92 -13.55 5.24
CA ALA A 84 -2.03 -14.54 6.31
C ALA A 84 -2.15 -13.93 7.70
N ASP A 85 -1.59 -12.75 7.93
CA ASP A 85 -1.59 -12.06 9.23
C ASP A 85 -2.70 -11.02 9.37
N ILE A 86 -3.52 -10.78 8.33
CA ILE A 86 -4.69 -9.92 8.47
C ILE A 86 -5.60 -10.50 9.56
N THR A 87 -5.92 -9.69 10.56
CA THR A 87 -6.78 -10.06 11.68
C THR A 87 -8.15 -9.39 11.59
N THR A 88 -8.17 -8.07 11.58
CA THR A 88 -9.38 -7.24 11.59
C THR A 88 -9.48 -6.31 10.38
N GLY A 89 -8.41 -6.16 9.60
CA GLY A 89 -8.37 -5.26 8.43
C GLY A 89 -9.39 -5.64 7.36
N ASP A 90 -10.08 -4.64 6.82
CA ASP A 90 -11.15 -4.78 5.83
C ASP A 90 -10.70 -4.38 4.41
N SER A 91 -11.34 -4.95 3.39
CA SER A 91 -11.22 -4.48 1.99
C SER A 91 -9.80 -4.55 1.40
N ASN A 92 -8.97 -5.46 1.87
CA ASN A 92 -7.60 -5.60 1.38
C ASN A 92 -7.52 -6.60 0.21
N VAL A 93 -6.65 -6.31 -0.75
CA VAL A 93 -6.30 -7.18 -1.87
C VAL A 93 -4.84 -7.60 -1.73
N CYS A 94 -4.58 -8.89 -1.48
CA CYS A 94 -3.25 -9.48 -1.37
C CYS A 94 -3.10 -10.58 -2.43
N ILE A 95 -2.34 -10.33 -3.48
CA ILE A 95 -2.17 -11.28 -4.59
C ILE A 95 -0.69 -11.60 -4.79
N GLY A 96 -0.35 -12.86 -4.62
CA GLY A 96 1.01 -13.37 -4.76
C GLY A 96 1.46 -14.19 -3.56
N ASP A 97 2.56 -14.93 -3.74
CA ASP A 97 3.20 -15.67 -2.66
C ASP A 97 3.65 -14.69 -1.56
N GLN A 98 3.15 -14.87 -0.34
CA GLN A 98 3.42 -14.02 0.83
C GLN A 98 3.08 -12.53 0.64
N ALA A 99 2.18 -12.17 -0.27
CA ALA A 99 1.70 -10.80 -0.38
C ALA A 99 1.01 -10.36 0.92
N GLY A 100 1.48 -9.27 1.55
CA GLY A 100 1.02 -8.81 2.87
C GLY A 100 1.50 -9.64 4.07
N HIS A 101 2.38 -10.63 3.83
CA HIS A 101 3.00 -11.50 4.85
C HIS A 101 4.49 -11.66 4.55
N SER A 102 5.22 -10.58 4.36
CA SER A 102 6.63 -10.60 3.93
C SER A 102 7.63 -10.78 5.09
N GLY A 103 7.16 -10.90 6.33
CA GLY A 103 8.00 -10.95 7.53
C GLY A 103 8.43 -9.58 8.05
N THR A 104 8.29 -8.53 7.25
CA THR A 104 8.52 -7.13 7.63
C THR A 104 7.24 -6.37 7.36
N ASN A 105 6.63 -5.69 8.31
CA ASN A 105 5.36 -4.98 8.15
C ASN A 105 4.22 -5.85 7.58
N ASN A 106 4.02 -7.02 8.16
CA ASN A 106 2.88 -7.85 7.81
C ASN A 106 1.58 -7.07 8.07
N LEU A 107 0.72 -7.00 7.06
CA LEU A 107 -0.56 -6.30 7.18
C LEU A 107 -1.48 -7.03 8.16
N THR A 108 -1.95 -6.35 9.20
CA THR A 108 -2.79 -6.93 10.27
C THR A 108 -4.15 -6.27 10.40
N GLU A 109 -4.20 -4.96 10.57
CA GLU A 109 -5.41 -4.19 10.92
C GLU A 109 -5.73 -3.10 9.88
N GLY A 110 -4.83 -2.83 8.94
CA GLY A 110 -5.03 -1.80 7.92
C GLY A 110 -6.12 -2.15 6.92
N ASP A 111 -6.82 -1.13 6.42
CA ASP A 111 -7.96 -1.25 5.52
C ASP A 111 -7.66 -0.74 4.11
N ASN A 112 -8.37 -1.30 3.11
CA ASN A 112 -8.39 -0.78 1.74
C ASN A 112 -7.00 -0.70 1.10
N ASN A 113 -6.17 -1.72 1.31
CA ASN A 113 -4.85 -1.80 0.70
C ASN A 113 -4.84 -2.76 -0.50
N VAL A 114 -3.94 -2.51 -1.46
CA VAL A 114 -3.71 -3.38 -2.62
C VAL A 114 -2.24 -3.77 -2.66
N LEU A 115 -1.94 -5.03 -2.37
CA LEU A 115 -0.60 -5.59 -2.33
C LEU A 115 -0.48 -6.68 -3.39
N ILE A 116 0.23 -6.41 -4.48
CA ILE A 116 0.33 -7.33 -5.62
C ILE A 116 1.79 -7.66 -5.91
N GLY A 117 2.13 -8.92 -5.83
CA GLY A 117 3.46 -9.45 -6.08
C GLY A 117 3.94 -10.37 -4.96
N ARG A 118 5.00 -11.13 -5.24
CA ARG A 118 5.63 -11.97 -4.23
C ARG A 118 6.28 -11.10 -3.15
N ASN A 119 6.11 -11.47 -1.88
CA ASN A 119 6.68 -10.77 -0.72
C ASN A 119 6.36 -9.27 -0.66
N THR A 120 5.27 -8.83 -1.30
CA THR A 120 4.86 -7.43 -1.23
C THR A 120 4.50 -7.05 0.20
N ALA A 121 5.16 -6.05 0.74
CA ALA A 121 4.94 -5.54 2.09
C ALA A 121 4.12 -4.25 2.06
N ALA A 122 3.28 -4.04 3.06
CA ALA A 122 2.71 -2.75 3.39
C ALA A 122 3.77 -1.82 4.01
N SER A 123 3.58 -0.52 4.01
CA SER A 123 4.48 0.42 4.70
C SER A 123 4.47 0.23 6.22
N SER A 124 3.32 -0.16 6.78
CA SER A 124 3.19 -0.59 8.18
C SER A 124 2.10 -1.66 8.33
N ALA A 125 2.04 -2.31 9.49
CA ALA A 125 1.05 -3.34 9.78
C ALA A 125 -0.41 -2.84 9.84
N THR A 126 -0.59 -1.54 10.06
CA THR A 126 -1.89 -0.88 10.26
C THR A 126 -2.20 0.19 9.21
N VAL A 127 -1.36 0.29 8.16
CA VAL A 127 -1.59 1.28 7.09
C VAL A 127 -2.90 1.02 6.36
N SER A 128 -3.56 2.08 5.95
CA SER A 128 -4.77 2.03 5.14
C SER A 128 -4.65 2.88 3.88
N ASN A 129 -5.38 2.47 2.82
CA ASN A 129 -5.44 3.17 1.55
C ASN A 129 -4.11 3.21 0.77
N GLU A 130 -3.32 2.14 0.83
CA GLU A 130 -2.04 2.01 0.15
C GLU A 130 -2.12 1.02 -1.02
N ILE A 131 -1.38 1.32 -2.08
CA ILE A 131 -1.17 0.40 -3.21
C ILE A 131 0.33 0.13 -3.37
N THR A 132 0.74 -1.14 -3.25
CA THR A 132 2.12 -1.56 -3.43
C THR A 132 2.22 -2.66 -4.50
N PHE A 133 3.13 -2.49 -5.44
CA PHE A 133 3.42 -3.47 -6.50
C PHE A 133 4.82 -4.05 -6.32
N GLY A 134 4.88 -5.34 -5.98
CA GLY A 134 6.13 -6.09 -5.86
C GLY A 134 6.93 -5.80 -4.57
N ASP A 135 8.08 -6.43 -4.47
CA ASP A 135 9.02 -6.29 -3.36
C ASP A 135 10.23 -5.42 -3.75
N SER A 136 11.20 -5.28 -2.86
CA SER A 136 12.43 -4.50 -3.06
C SER A 136 13.32 -5.00 -4.22
N ASN A 137 13.04 -6.16 -4.80
CA ASN A 137 13.77 -6.71 -5.95
C ASN A 137 13.18 -6.25 -7.30
N ILE A 138 12.02 -5.58 -7.30
CA ILE A 138 11.46 -5.05 -8.54
C ILE A 138 12.33 -3.89 -9.05
N ALA A 139 13.00 -4.12 -10.16
CA ALA A 139 13.89 -3.14 -10.77
C ALA A 139 13.20 -2.23 -11.78
N THR A 140 12.05 -2.64 -12.34
CA THR A 140 11.38 -1.91 -13.42
C THR A 140 9.87 -2.08 -13.35
N LEU A 141 9.13 -0.97 -13.27
CA LEU A 141 7.70 -0.93 -13.55
C LEU A 141 7.49 -0.50 -15.00
N ARG A 142 6.94 -1.39 -15.83
CA ARG A 142 6.70 -1.12 -17.27
C ARG A 142 5.22 -0.87 -17.50
N CYS A 143 4.90 0.33 -17.93
CA CYS A 143 3.57 0.72 -18.38
C CYS A 143 3.66 1.28 -19.80
N ASN A 144 2.67 1.01 -20.64
CA ASN A 144 2.60 1.61 -21.97
C ASN A 144 2.25 3.11 -21.89
N VAL A 145 1.64 3.55 -20.80
CA VAL A 145 1.33 4.93 -20.48
C VAL A 145 2.25 5.42 -19.37
N GLN A 146 2.92 6.55 -19.59
CA GLN A 146 3.93 7.09 -18.66
C GLN A 146 3.35 7.96 -17.54
N THR A 147 2.09 8.39 -17.66
CA THR A 147 1.46 9.32 -16.70
C THR A 147 0.36 8.63 -15.92
N ILE A 148 0.39 8.81 -14.60
CA ILE A 148 -0.73 8.50 -13.71
C ILE A 148 -1.56 9.76 -13.59
N SER A 149 -2.82 9.74 -14.05
CA SER A 149 -3.75 10.86 -13.92
C SER A 149 -4.26 10.95 -12.49
N SER A 150 -4.25 12.15 -11.91
CA SER A 150 -4.90 12.41 -10.63
C SER A 150 -6.13 13.29 -10.81
N LEU A 151 -7.13 13.12 -9.94
CA LEU A 151 -8.29 14.00 -9.89
C LEU A 151 -7.84 15.42 -9.56
N SER A 152 -8.22 16.41 -10.39
CA SER A 152 -7.82 17.80 -10.23
C SER A 152 -8.92 18.79 -10.65
N ASP A 153 -10.20 18.40 -10.50
CA ASP A 153 -11.33 19.25 -10.79
C ASP A 153 -11.38 20.42 -9.78
N ARG A 154 -11.62 21.64 -10.29
CA ARG A 154 -11.73 22.83 -9.45
C ARG A 154 -12.89 22.74 -8.46
N ARG A 155 -13.96 22.04 -8.80
CA ARG A 155 -15.15 21.85 -7.94
C ARG A 155 -14.87 21.06 -6.67
N ASP A 156 -13.80 20.27 -6.67
CA ASP A 156 -13.37 19.43 -5.56
C ASP A 156 -12.29 20.11 -4.69
N LYS A 157 -12.06 21.43 -4.88
CA LYS A 157 -11.01 22.20 -4.23
C LYS A 157 -11.55 23.47 -3.61
N THR A 158 -11.11 23.78 -2.41
CA THR A 158 -11.36 25.04 -1.70
C THR A 158 -10.05 25.76 -1.41
N ASP A 159 -10.09 27.01 -0.98
CA ASP A 159 -8.93 27.80 -0.58
C ASP A 159 -7.79 27.80 -1.61
N ILE A 160 -8.16 28.00 -2.87
CA ILE A 160 -7.21 27.98 -3.99
C ILE A 160 -6.40 29.29 -4.00
N ASN A 161 -5.18 29.21 -3.52
CA ASN A 161 -4.23 30.32 -3.48
C ASN A 161 -3.04 30.06 -4.41
N THR A 162 -2.32 31.11 -4.74
CA THR A 162 -1.04 30.99 -5.44
C THR A 162 -0.03 30.34 -4.52
N LEU A 163 0.75 29.38 -5.07
CA LEU A 163 1.84 28.74 -4.33
C LEU A 163 2.93 29.77 -4.01
N ASP A 164 3.31 29.85 -2.75
CA ASP A 164 4.35 30.75 -2.23
C ASP A 164 5.76 30.15 -2.24
N LEU A 165 5.87 28.83 -2.40
CA LEU A 165 7.13 28.11 -2.51
C LEU A 165 7.59 28.05 -3.96
N GLY A 166 8.70 28.69 -4.29
CA GLY A 166 9.24 28.82 -5.64
C GLY A 166 10.75 28.68 -5.68
N LEU A 167 11.43 29.71 -6.23
CA LEU A 167 12.86 29.67 -6.52
C LEU A 167 13.73 29.45 -5.27
N ASP A 168 13.43 30.09 -4.16
CA ASP A 168 14.23 29.95 -2.94
C ASP A 168 14.07 28.55 -2.32
N PHE A 169 12.88 27.97 -2.38
CA PHE A 169 12.68 26.60 -1.96
C PHE A 169 13.49 25.62 -2.84
N VAL A 170 13.49 25.83 -4.16
CA VAL A 170 14.27 24.99 -5.09
C VAL A 170 15.77 25.12 -4.86
N LYS A 171 16.29 26.33 -4.57
CA LYS A 171 17.70 26.55 -4.23
C LYS A 171 18.14 25.81 -2.96
N SER A 172 17.23 25.57 -2.02
CA SER A 172 17.51 24.84 -0.77
C SER A 172 17.44 23.33 -0.92
N LEU A 173 16.95 22.80 -2.04
CA LEU A 173 17.00 21.38 -2.35
C LEU A 173 18.44 20.90 -2.55
N ASN A 174 18.77 19.74 -2.02
CA ASN A 174 20.09 19.12 -2.16
C ASN A 174 20.00 17.81 -3.00
N PRO A 175 20.10 17.90 -4.33
CA PRO A 175 20.17 16.70 -5.16
C PRO A 175 21.53 16.02 -4.98
N VAL A 176 21.50 14.72 -4.74
CA VAL A 176 22.68 13.91 -4.45
C VAL A 176 22.85 12.77 -5.44
N LYS A 177 24.09 12.35 -5.66
CA LYS A 177 24.43 11.06 -6.25
C LYS A 177 24.82 10.12 -5.12
N PHE A 178 24.16 8.98 -5.03
CA PHE A 178 24.40 8.00 -3.99
C PHE A 178 24.56 6.59 -4.58
N LYS A 179 25.07 5.69 -3.76
CA LYS A 179 25.16 4.26 -4.04
C LYS A 179 24.21 3.53 -3.12
N TRP A 180 23.43 2.63 -3.68
CA TRP A 180 22.56 1.80 -2.87
C TRP A 180 23.36 0.84 -1.98
N GLU A 181 23.03 0.81 -0.72
CA GLU A 181 23.45 -0.15 0.29
C GLU A 181 22.27 -0.34 1.24
N THR A 182 21.36 -1.24 0.87
CA THR A 182 20.09 -1.41 1.58
C THR A 182 20.29 -2.29 2.81
N ARG A 183 19.66 -1.92 3.90
CA ARG A 183 19.78 -2.64 5.19
C ARG A 183 19.38 -4.10 5.11
N ASP A 184 18.46 -4.44 4.22
CA ASP A 184 17.91 -5.79 4.03
C ASP A 184 18.54 -6.50 2.82
N GLY A 185 19.43 -5.84 2.08
CA GLY A 185 19.97 -6.29 0.80
C GLY A 185 18.90 -6.34 -0.30
N ASN A 186 19.20 -5.81 -1.49
CA ASN A 186 18.31 -5.98 -2.64
C ASN A 186 19.08 -5.92 -3.97
N GLY A 187 18.40 -6.13 -5.09
CA GLY A 187 18.99 -6.12 -6.42
C GLY A 187 19.56 -4.77 -6.88
N LYS A 188 19.38 -3.69 -6.14
CA LYS A 188 19.95 -2.37 -6.41
C LYS A 188 21.29 -2.13 -5.72
N ASP A 189 21.64 -2.92 -4.70
CA ASP A 189 22.86 -2.73 -3.92
C ASP A 189 24.10 -2.70 -4.83
N GLY A 190 24.96 -1.70 -4.57
CA GLY A 190 26.14 -1.44 -5.39
C GLY A 190 25.89 -0.56 -6.60
N SER A 191 24.66 -0.28 -7.01
CA SER A 191 24.34 0.63 -8.12
C SER A 191 24.35 2.10 -7.69
N TYR A 192 24.73 3.00 -8.61
CA TYR A 192 24.64 4.43 -8.42
C TYR A 192 23.31 4.98 -8.94
N GLU A 193 22.74 5.93 -8.21
CA GLU A 193 21.54 6.66 -8.60
C GLU A 193 21.64 8.13 -8.21
N ALA A 194 20.85 9.00 -8.83
CA ALA A 194 20.69 10.39 -8.43
C ALA A 194 19.30 10.60 -7.84
N GLY A 195 19.22 11.38 -6.77
CA GLY A 195 17.95 11.62 -6.10
C GLY A 195 18.10 12.56 -4.91
N PHE A 196 17.23 12.42 -3.94
CA PHE A 196 17.23 13.21 -2.71
C PHE A 196 17.19 12.31 -1.48
N ILE A 197 17.62 12.83 -0.35
CA ILE A 197 17.54 12.16 0.95
C ILE A 197 16.22 12.54 1.62
N ALA A 198 15.45 11.54 2.05
CA ALA A 198 14.12 11.75 2.65
C ALA A 198 14.19 12.60 3.91
N GLN A 199 15.22 12.43 4.74
CA GLN A 199 15.45 13.23 5.96
C GLN A 199 15.70 14.71 5.63
N ASP A 200 16.40 15.02 4.52
CA ASP A 200 16.62 16.40 4.08
C ASP A 200 15.27 17.03 3.69
N PHE A 201 14.40 16.27 3.02
CA PHE A 201 13.04 16.73 2.69
C PHE A 201 12.19 16.99 3.93
N GLN A 202 12.25 16.12 4.94
CA GLN A 202 11.54 16.34 6.21
C GLN A 202 11.97 17.63 6.88
N GLN A 203 13.27 17.89 6.94
CA GLN A 203 13.78 19.11 7.54
C GLN A 203 13.35 20.34 6.74
N LEU A 204 13.48 20.27 5.41
CA LEU A 204 13.10 21.36 4.52
C LEU A 204 11.60 21.71 4.61
N GLN A 205 10.72 20.70 4.70
CA GLN A 205 9.28 20.93 4.91
C GLN A 205 9.03 21.69 6.22
N LYS A 206 9.68 21.29 7.31
CA LYS A 206 9.55 21.95 8.63
C LYS A 206 10.05 23.38 8.61
N ASP A 207 11.20 23.62 7.99
CA ASP A 207 11.82 24.96 7.92
C ASP A 207 10.99 25.96 7.10
N ASN A 208 10.08 25.47 6.26
CA ASN A 208 9.23 26.27 5.37
C ASN A 208 7.73 26.17 5.68
N ASP A 209 7.31 25.60 6.82
CA ASP A 209 5.89 25.32 7.13
C ASP A 209 5.15 24.59 6.00
N ALA A 210 5.84 23.67 5.33
CA ALA A 210 5.44 23.06 4.07
C ALA A 210 5.05 21.57 4.19
N ASP A 211 4.62 21.11 5.35
CA ASP A 211 4.20 19.71 5.60
C ASP A 211 3.04 19.28 4.70
N TYR A 212 2.23 20.24 4.23
CA TYR A 212 1.15 19.98 3.27
C TYR A 212 1.64 19.45 1.92
N LEU A 213 2.91 19.62 1.58
CA LEU A 213 3.52 19.07 0.35
C LEU A 213 3.59 17.55 0.40
N LYS A 214 3.74 16.96 1.59
CA LYS A 214 3.93 15.52 1.77
C LYS A 214 5.03 14.97 0.85
N LEU A 215 6.20 15.59 0.90
CA LEU A 215 7.38 15.15 0.14
C LEU A 215 7.95 13.84 0.67
N VAL A 216 7.65 13.52 1.93
CA VAL A 216 8.08 12.29 2.58
C VAL A 216 6.87 11.50 3.04
N MET A 217 6.89 10.21 2.79
CA MET A 217 6.01 9.24 3.42
C MET A 217 6.76 8.67 4.63
N ASP A 218 6.23 8.87 5.81
CA ASP A 218 6.86 8.59 7.11
C ASP A 218 6.00 7.71 8.03
N GLU A 219 4.99 7.06 7.48
CA GLU A 219 4.18 6.04 8.17
C GLU A 219 5.06 4.95 8.78
N ASN A 220 6.18 4.65 8.14
CA ASN A 220 7.24 3.83 8.72
C ASN A 220 8.48 4.69 9.00
N PRO A 221 8.72 5.13 10.25
CA PRO A 221 9.84 5.98 10.58
C PRO A 221 11.21 5.31 10.38
N ASN A 222 11.23 3.97 10.29
CA ASN A 222 12.45 3.22 10.01
C ASN A 222 12.72 3.09 8.49
N ARG A 223 11.78 3.49 7.63
CA ARG A 223 11.88 3.33 6.18
C ARG A 223 11.16 4.48 5.47
N LEU A 224 11.77 5.65 5.49
CA LEU A 224 11.22 6.85 4.83
C LEU A 224 11.27 6.72 3.32
N GLU A 225 10.24 7.21 2.64
CA GLU A 225 10.13 7.25 1.18
C GLU A 225 9.93 8.69 0.70
N ALA A 226 10.45 9.03 -0.48
CA ALA A 226 10.37 10.38 -1.03
C ALA A 226 9.46 10.45 -2.26
N SER A 227 8.57 11.46 -2.29
CA SER A 227 7.59 11.71 -3.35
C SER A 227 8.06 12.82 -4.30
N TYR A 228 8.95 12.52 -5.23
CA TYR A 228 9.56 13.51 -6.15
C TYR A 228 8.54 14.21 -7.04
N GLY A 229 7.45 13.55 -7.43
CA GLY A 229 6.40 14.15 -8.25
C GLY A 229 5.71 15.36 -7.63
N LYS A 230 5.76 15.50 -6.31
CA LYS A 230 5.24 16.65 -5.56
C LYS A 230 6.03 17.94 -5.78
N LEU A 231 7.26 17.83 -6.28
CA LEU A 231 8.09 18.99 -6.61
C LEU A 231 7.66 19.70 -7.90
N VAL A 232 6.90 19.06 -8.78
CA VAL A 232 6.55 19.63 -10.10
C VAL A 232 5.89 21.00 -10.02
N PRO A 233 4.86 21.26 -9.19
CA PRO A 233 4.28 22.61 -9.07
C PRO A 233 5.27 23.66 -8.57
N ILE A 234 6.16 23.28 -7.65
CA ILE A 234 7.19 24.15 -7.08
C ILE A 234 8.24 24.52 -8.14
N LEU A 235 8.67 23.53 -8.93
CA LEU A 235 9.59 23.75 -10.05
C LEU A 235 8.99 24.69 -11.10
N VAL A 236 7.70 24.55 -11.41
CA VAL A 236 7.01 25.47 -12.32
C VAL A 236 7.01 26.88 -11.76
N LYS A 237 6.69 27.06 -10.48
CA LYS A 237 6.72 28.35 -9.80
C LYS A 237 8.13 28.98 -9.80
N ALA A 238 9.16 28.19 -9.48
CA ALA A 238 10.55 28.62 -9.49
C ALA A 238 11.00 29.10 -10.89
N ILE A 239 10.61 28.38 -11.96
CA ILE A 239 10.90 28.79 -13.33
C ILE A 239 10.21 30.13 -13.67
N GLN A 240 8.96 30.32 -13.25
CA GLN A 240 8.23 31.58 -13.46
C GLN A 240 8.93 32.76 -12.76
N GLU A 241 9.37 32.59 -11.52
CA GLU A 241 10.11 33.61 -10.77
C GLU A 241 11.45 33.93 -11.42
N LEU A 242 12.22 32.91 -11.78
CA LEU A 242 13.49 33.07 -12.48
C LEU A 242 13.33 33.82 -13.82
N THR A 243 12.25 33.53 -14.56
CA THR A 243 11.94 34.20 -15.83
C THR A 243 11.73 35.68 -15.61
N ILE A 244 10.98 36.08 -14.58
CA ILE A 244 10.74 37.48 -14.22
C ILE A 244 12.08 38.18 -13.83
N GLU A 245 12.92 37.52 -13.04
CA GLU A 245 14.25 38.07 -12.68
C GLU A 245 15.11 38.34 -13.92
N VAL A 246 15.18 37.38 -14.85
CA VAL A 246 15.94 37.49 -16.10
C VAL A 246 15.39 38.61 -17.00
N GLU A 247 14.09 38.75 -17.12
CA GLU A 247 13.46 39.83 -17.91
C GLU A 247 13.75 41.21 -17.30
N THR A 248 13.72 41.32 -15.96
CA THR A 248 14.04 42.53 -15.24
C THR A 248 15.49 42.94 -15.45
N LEU A 249 16.43 42.00 -15.39
CA LEU A 249 17.84 42.23 -15.65
C LEU A 249 18.10 42.71 -17.09
N LYS A 250 17.41 42.13 -18.08
CA LYS A 250 17.52 42.51 -19.48
C LYS A 250 16.95 43.90 -19.76
N SER A 251 15.93 44.35 -19.01
CA SER A 251 15.33 45.68 -19.18
C SER A 251 16.14 46.80 -18.52
N ASN A 252 17.02 46.46 -17.57
CA ASN A 252 17.84 47.41 -16.82
C ASN A 252 19.29 47.51 -17.34
N GLY A 253 19.67 46.78 -18.37
CA GLY A 253 20.98 46.78 -19.04
C GLY A 253 20.87 47.23 -20.47
#